data_86787f4bcdb23a22cd6e968140afffc7
#
_entry.id   86787f4bcdb23a22cd6e968140afffc7
#
_cell.length_a   1.000
_cell.length_b   1.000
_cell.length_c   1.000
_cell.angle_alpha   90.00
_cell.angle_beta   90.00
_cell.angle_gamma   90.00
#
_symmetry.space_group_name_H-M   'P 1'
#
loop_
_entity.id
_entity.type
_entity.pdbx_description
1 polymer ?
#
loop_
_entity_poly.entity_id
_entity_poly.type
_entity_poly.pdbx_seq_one_letter_code
_entity_poly.pdbx_strand_id
1 'polypeptide(L)'
;MRSLKQKKYRKKYRNFVVEGVRSIRSAFEDRAQFESIFFRDNFDTERIPQLKQVDRNIIYRVSDNTMKKLSNTSAPSGILAVSKLPEYKQFCPDENAIYLDGISDPGNMGTIIRTASWFGVQQVILSKECID
;
A
#
# COMPACT_ATOMS: atom_id res chain seq x y z
N MET A 1 1.66 -13.87 -2.98
CA MET A 1 1.86 -12.82 -1.98
C MET A 1 3.30 -12.69 -1.47
N ARG A 2 3.98 -13.74 -0.96
CA ARG A 2 5.40 -13.65 -0.53
C ARG A 2 6.34 -13.02 -1.55
N SER A 3 6.11 -13.27 -2.84
CA SER A 3 6.89 -12.69 -3.94
C SER A 3 6.78 -11.17 -4.02
N LEU A 4 5.66 -10.56 -3.60
CA LEU A 4 5.45 -9.11 -3.63
C LEU A 4 6.36 -8.32 -2.66
N LYS A 5 7.10 -9.02 -1.78
CA LYS A 5 8.20 -8.42 -1.00
C LYS A 5 9.32 -7.89 -1.90
N GLN A 6 9.47 -8.45 -3.09
CA GLN A 6 10.51 -8.08 -4.05
C GLN A 6 9.93 -7.15 -5.14
N LYS A 7 10.63 -6.06 -5.43
CA LYS A 7 10.32 -5.06 -6.48
C LYS A 7 9.99 -5.72 -7.83
N LYS A 8 10.80 -6.73 -8.23
CA LYS A 8 10.59 -7.48 -9.48
C LYS A 8 9.17 -8.02 -9.63
N TYR A 9 8.64 -8.61 -8.56
CA TYR A 9 7.31 -9.22 -8.60
C TYR A 9 6.19 -8.19 -8.45
N ARG A 10 6.40 -7.10 -7.69
CA ARG A 10 5.45 -5.99 -7.66
C ARG A 10 5.24 -5.41 -9.06
N LYS A 11 6.34 -5.17 -9.79
CA LYS A 11 6.28 -4.72 -11.19
C LYS A 11 5.61 -5.74 -12.11
N LYS A 12 5.98 -7.04 -11.99
CA LYS A 12 5.46 -8.11 -12.84
C LYS A 12 3.95 -8.29 -12.69
N TYR A 13 3.45 -8.31 -11.46
CA TYR A 13 2.04 -8.54 -11.17
C TYR A 13 1.23 -7.25 -11.05
N ARG A 14 1.87 -6.11 -11.09
CA ARG A 14 1.24 -4.80 -10.89
C ARG A 14 0.49 -4.71 -9.56
N ASN A 15 1.02 -5.36 -8.52
CA ASN A 15 0.40 -5.46 -7.20
C ASN A 15 1.39 -5.11 -6.09
N PHE A 16 0.86 -4.62 -4.97
CA PHE A 16 1.62 -4.40 -3.74
C PHE A 16 0.81 -4.80 -2.51
N VAL A 17 1.51 -4.93 -1.37
CA VAL A 17 0.89 -5.28 -0.10
C VAL A 17 0.69 -4.03 0.73
N VAL A 18 -0.54 -3.85 1.24
CA VAL A 18 -0.89 -2.83 2.23
C VAL A 18 -1.13 -3.54 3.56
N GLU A 19 -0.45 -3.14 4.61
CA GLU A 19 -0.57 -3.76 5.93
C GLU A 19 -0.93 -2.74 7.00
N GLY A 20 -1.88 -3.12 7.86
CA GLY A 20 -2.32 -2.33 8.99
C GLY A 20 -3.59 -1.54 8.77
N VAL A 21 -4.32 -1.34 9.86
CA VAL A 21 -5.64 -0.70 9.85
C VAL A 21 -5.60 0.70 9.22
N ARG A 22 -4.63 1.52 9.62
CA ARG A 22 -4.52 2.90 9.10
C ARG A 22 -4.28 2.92 7.60
N SER A 23 -3.30 2.13 7.14
CA SER A 23 -2.93 2.08 5.72
C SER A 23 -4.07 1.55 4.85
N ILE A 24 -4.80 0.53 5.34
CA ILE A 24 -5.94 -0.02 4.60
C ILE A 24 -7.11 0.97 4.57
N ARG A 25 -7.38 1.69 5.66
CA ARG A 25 -8.40 2.76 5.67
C ARG A 25 -8.06 3.86 4.67
N SER A 26 -6.82 4.37 4.69
CA SER A 26 -6.36 5.36 3.71
C SER A 26 -6.50 4.84 2.27
N ALA A 27 -6.12 3.58 2.03
CA ALA A 27 -6.28 2.98 0.71
C ALA A 27 -7.75 2.89 0.26
N PHE A 28 -8.72 2.69 1.17
CA PHE A 28 -10.14 2.79 0.85
C PHE A 28 -10.56 4.22 0.50
N GLU A 29 -10.07 5.21 1.25
CA GLU A 29 -10.33 6.64 0.99
C GLU A 29 -9.80 7.03 -0.40
N ASP A 30 -8.64 6.52 -0.78
CA ASP A 30 -8.00 6.71 -2.08
C ASP A 30 -8.58 5.82 -3.20
N ARG A 31 -9.66 5.08 -2.93
CA ARG A 31 -10.33 4.16 -3.87
C ARG A 31 -9.39 3.12 -4.47
N ALA A 32 -8.44 2.63 -3.69
CA ALA A 32 -7.52 1.59 -4.13
C ALA A 32 -8.27 0.31 -4.53
N GLN A 33 -7.80 -0.35 -5.59
CA GLN A 33 -8.41 -1.59 -6.06
C GLN A 33 -7.78 -2.78 -5.34
N PHE A 34 -8.52 -3.36 -4.41
CA PHE A 34 -8.08 -4.55 -3.70
C PHE A 34 -8.38 -5.82 -4.50
N GLU A 35 -7.39 -6.73 -4.59
CA GLU A 35 -7.54 -8.07 -5.16
C GLU A 35 -7.81 -9.12 -4.09
N SER A 36 -7.30 -8.90 -2.88
CA SER A 36 -7.55 -9.78 -1.75
C SER A 36 -7.27 -9.07 -0.43
N ILE A 37 -8.07 -9.36 0.58
CA ILE A 37 -7.93 -8.84 1.94
C ILE A 37 -7.87 -10.03 2.89
N PHE A 38 -6.87 -10.05 3.77
CA PHE A 38 -6.64 -11.11 4.72
C PHE A 38 -6.68 -10.54 6.13
N PHE A 39 -7.41 -11.19 7.03
CA PHE A 39 -7.41 -10.83 8.43
C PHE A 39 -7.43 -12.06 9.33
N ARG A 40 -6.93 -11.91 10.56
CA ARG A 40 -6.94 -12.96 11.57
C ARG A 40 -8.34 -13.29 12.02
N ASP A 41 -8.57 -14.51 12.50
CA ASP A 41 -9.90 -14.95 12.98
C ASP A 41 -10.46 -14.04 14.07
N ASN A 42 -9.62 -13.50 14.94
CA ASN A 42 -10.00 -12.60 16.04
C ASN A 42 -9.85 -11.11 15.68
N PHE A 43 -9.75 -10.74 14.41
CA PHE A 43 -9.68 -9.35 13.99
C PHE A 43 -11.03 -8.67 14.11
N ASP A 44 -11.05 -7.53 14.78
CA ASP A 44 -12.24 -6.69 14.89
C ASP A 44 -12.47 -5.92 13.58
N THR A 45 -13.44 -6.39 12.79
CA THR A 45 -13.76 -5.79 11.49
C THR A 45 -14.43 -4.42 11.58
N GLU A 46 -15.00 -4.06 12.74
CA GLU A 46 -15.58 -2.73 12.95
C GLU A 46 -14.51 -1.61 12.92
N ARG A 47 -13.25 -1.97 13.08
CA ARG A 47 -12.13 -1.03 12.90
C ARG A 47 -11.99 -0.54 11.46
N ILE A 48 -12.60 -1.23 10.47
CA ILE A 48 -12.60 -0.85 9.05
C ILE A 48 -14.03 -1.07 8.51
N PRO A 49 -14.97 -0.15 8.76
CA PRO A 49 -16.37 -0.30 8.33
C PRO A 49 -16.54 -0.52 6.82
N GLN A 50 -15.59 -0.03 6.01
CA GLN A 50 -15.57 -0.18 4.56
C GLN A 50 -15.53 -1.66 4.12
N LEU A 51 -15.04 -2.57 4.97
CA LEU A 51 -15.04 -4.01 4.67
C LEU A 51 -16.45 -4.58 4.42
N LYS A 52 -17.49 -3.96 4.97
CA LYS A 52 -18.88 -4.36 4.76
C LYS A 52 -19.35 -4.20 3.29
N GLN A 53 -18.68 -3.32 2.54
CA GLN A 53 -19.00 -3.00 1.13
C GLN A 53 -18.11 -3.77 0.13
N VAL A 54 -17.14 -4.52 0.63
CA VAL A 54 -16.20 -5.29 -0.21
C VAL A 54 -16.81 -6.62 -0.61
N ASP A 55 -16.55 -7.03 -1.85
CA ASP A 55 -16.93 -8.37 -2.32
C ASP A 55 -16.33 -9.45 -1.40
N ARG A 56 -17.18 -10.29 -0.87
CA ARG A 56 -16.80 -11.38 0.04
C ARG A 56 -15.85 -12.38 -0.59
N ASN A 57 -15.84 -12.49 -1.90
CA ASN A 57 -14.96 -13.40 -2.65
C ASN A 57 -13.49 -13.04 -2.56
N ILE A 58 -13.16 -11.80 -2.21
CA ILE A 58 -11.77 -11.35 -2.03
C ILE A 58 -11.36 -11.23 -0.55
N ILE A 59 -12.25 -11.60 0.38
CA ILE A 59 -12.00 -11.53 1.82
C ILE A 59 -11.69 -12.91 2.38
N TYR A 60 -10.55 -13.03 3.06
CA TYR A 60 -10.05 -14.29 3.60
C TYR A 60 -9.73 -14.17 5.10
N ARG A 61 -10.29 -15.08 5.90
CA ARG A 61 -9.85 -15.29 7.27
C ARG A 61 -8.65 -16.22 7.28
N VAL A 62 -7.65 -15.92 8.08
CA VAL A 62 -6.41 -16.69 8.15
C VAL A 62 -5.93 -16.86 9.60
N SER A 63 -5.28 -17.99 9.87
CA SER A 63 -4.66 -18.24 11.16
C SER A 63 -3.49 -17.27 11.44
N ASP A 64 -3.13 -17.12 12.72
CA ASP A 64 -1.98 -16.31 13.14
C ASP A 64 -0.67 -16.75 12.46
N ASN A 65 -0.47 -18.05 12.28
CA ASN A 65 0.72 -18.58 11.60
C ASN A 65 0.75 -18.16 10.12
N THR A 66 -0.41 -18.17 9.46
CA THR A 66 -0.52 -17.71 8.08
C THR A 66 -0.28 -16.21 8.00
N MET A 67 -0.90 -15.43 8.88
CA MET A 67 -0.70 -13.98 8.94
C MET A 67 0.77 -13.61 9.12
N LYS A 68 1.50 -14.25 10.04
CA LYS A 68 2.95 -14.06 10.22
C LYS A 68 3.77 -14.36 8.96
N LYS A 69 3.36 -15.37 8.19
CA LYS A 69 4.03 -15.72 6.92
C LYS A 69 3.75 -14.69 5.81
N LEU A 70 2.60 -14.06 5.81
CA LEU A 70 2.18 -13.07 4.81
C LEU A 70 2.74 -11.68 5.11
N SER A 71 2.82 -11.32 6.37
CA SER A 71 3.28 -10.01 6.84
C SER A 71 4.74 -9.73 6.50
N ASN A 72 5.05 -8.45 6.36
CA ASN A 72 6.40 -7.92 6.23
C ASN A 72 6.98 -7.44 7.56
N THR A 73 6.18 -7.45 8.63
CA THR A 73 6.58 -6.96 9.95
C THR A 73 6.77 -8.11 10.94
N SER A 74 7.59 -7.90 11.96
CA SER A 74 7.79 -8.84 13.07
C SER A 74 6.54 -8.96 13.95
N ALA A 75 5.73 -7.91 14.02
CA ALA A 75 4.48 -7.85 14.78
C ALA A 75 3.31 -7.51 13.84
N PRO A 76 2.72 -8.51 13.17
CA PRO A 76 1.61 -8.28 12.24
C PRO A 76 0.42 -7.58 12.88
N SER A 77 -0.10 -6.57 12.22
CA SER A 77 -1.27 -5.80 12.69
C SER A 77 -2.59 -6.58 12.68
N GLY A 78 -2.59 -7.79 12.15
CA GLY A 78 -3.78 -8.66 12.07
C GLY A 78 -4.61 -8.47 10.81
N ILE A 79 -4.30 -7.51 9.97
CA ILE A 79 -4.92 -7.32 8.67
C ILE A 79 -3.90 -6.88 7.63
N LEU A 80 -4.01 -7.42 6.42
CA LEU A 80 -3.25 -7.00 5.25
C LEU A 80 -4.08 -7.20 3.98
N ALA A 81 -3.76 -6.45 2.94
CA ALA A 81 -4.41 -6.53 1.65
C ALA A 81 -3.39 -6.56 0.51
N VAL A 82 -3.78 -7.16 -0.60
CA VAL A 82 -3.11 -7.00 -1.90
C VAL A 82 -3.92 -6.01 -2.71
N SER A 83 -3.27 -4.96 -3.16
CA SER A 83 -3.87 -3.92 -4.00
C SER A 83 -3.15 -3.84 -5.33
N LYS A 84 -3.87 -3.46 -6.37
CA LYS A 84 -3.26 -3.13 -7.67
C LYS A 84 -2.45 -1.86 -7.56
N LEU A 85 -1.29 -1.82 -8.22
CA LEU A 85 -0.56 -0.58 -8.40
C LEU A 85 -1.41 0.38 -9.25
N PRO A 86 -1.55 1.63 -8.84
CA PRO A 86 -2.23 2.62 -9.65
C PRO A 86 -1.49 2.80 -10.99
N GLU A 87 -2.21 3.29 -11.99
CA GLU A 87 -1.58 3.71 -13.21
C GLU A 87 -0.76 4.98 -12.96
N TYR A 88 0.40 5.06 -13.61
CA TYR A 88 1.19 6.28 -13.55
C TYR A 88 0.43 7.39 -14.28
N LYS A 89 0.26 8.51 -13.60
CA LYS A 89 -0.17 9.73 -14.30
C LYS A 89 0.94 10.21 -15.22
N GLN A 90 0.56 10.72 -16.38
CA GLN A 90 1.51 11.43 -17.23
C GLN A 90 1.96 12.71 -16.53
N PHE A 91 3.19 13.11 -16.78
CA PHE A 91 3.71 14.39 -16.28
C PHE A 91 2.90 15.55 -16.86
N CYS A 92 2.44 16.42 -15.99
CA CYS A 92 1.73 17.64 -16.36
C CYS A 92 2.61 18.86 -16.07
N PRO A 93 3.07 19.60 -17.08
CA PRO A 93 3.97 20.75 -16.89
C PRO A 93 3.36 21.89 -16.07
N ASP A 94 2.01 21.98 -16.06
CA ASP A 94 1.28 23.07 -15.40
C ASP A 94 1.00 22.76 -13.91
N GLU A 95 1.40 21.59 -13.42
CA GLU A 95 1.23 21.20 -12.02
C GLU A 95 2.55 21.32 -11.25
N ASN A 96 2.46 21.72 -9.97
CA ASN A 96 3.63 21.73 -9.08
C ASN A 96 4.18 20.33 -8.89
N ALA A 97 5.48 20.18 -9.13
CA ALA A 97 6.20 18.92 -9.03
C ALA A 97 7.43 19.02 -8.12
N ILE A 98 7.76 17.93 -7.45
CA ILE A 98 9.05 17.74 -6.77
C ILE A 98 9.80 16.58 -7.42
N TYR A 99 11.06 16.80 -7.73
CA TYR A 99 11.96 15.75 -8.19
C TYR A 99 12.82 15.24 -7.03
N LEU A 100 12.84 13.93 -6.84
CA LEU A 100 13.62 13.27 -5.80
C LEU A 100 14.67 12.38 -6.46
N ASP A 101 15.91 12.57 -6.05
CA ASP A 101 17.06 11.83 -6.58
C ASP A 101 17.75 11.02 -5.48
N GLY A 102 17.94 9.71 -5.75
CA GLY A 102 18.72 8.82 -4.89
C GLY A 102 18.16 8.57 -3.48
N ILE A 103 16.87 8.83 -3.23
CA ILE A 103 16.27 8.57 -1.91
C ILE A 103 16.11 7.07 -1.70
N SER A 104 17.01 6.47 -0.90
CA SER A 104 17.06 5.02 -0.67
C SER A 104 16.35 4.56 0.61
N ASP A 105 16.16 5.44 1.59
CA ASP A 105 15.49 5.11 2.85
C ASP A 105 13.96 5.24 2.72
N PRO A 106 13.18 4.17 3.03
CA PRO A 106 11.71 4.21 2.91
C PRO A 106 11.04 5.16 3.89
N GLY A 107 11.64 5.39 5.06
CA GLY A 107 11.11 6.32 6.06
C GLY A 107 11.21 7.76 5.58
N ASN A 108 12.37 8.14 5.03
CA ASN A 108 12.60 9.44 4.43
C ASN A 108 11.68 9.66 3.22
N MET A 109 11.60 8.69 2.31
CA MET A 109 10.70 8.74 1.16
C MET A 109 9.25 8.98 1.61
N GLY A 110 8.75 8.19 2.55
CA GLY A 110 7.39 8.34 3.06
C GLY A 110 7.15 9.68 3.76
N THR A 111 8.15 10.23 4.43
CA THR A 111 8.07 11.56 5.06
C THR A 111 7.98 12.66 4.02
N ILE A 112 8.84 12.62 3.00
CA ILE A 112 8.85 13.60 1.92
C ILE A 112 7.51 13.58 1.17
N ILE A 113 7.01 12.40 0.79
CA ILE A 113 5.73 12.27 0.07
C ILE A 113 4.57 12.84 0.90
N ARG A 114 4.49 12.50 2.20
CA ARG A 114 3.45 13.06 3.08
C ARG A 114 3.55 14.58 3.20
N THR A 115 4.77 15.10 3.38
CA THR A 115 5.00 16.55 3.45
C THR A 115 4.61 17.23 2.15
N ALA A 116 5.05 16.70 1.00
CA ALA A 116 4.68 17.21 -0.32
C ALA A 116 3.16 17.28 -0.50
N SER A 117 2.45 16.22 -0.11
CA SER A 117 0.98 16.18 -0.15
C SER A 117 0.34 17.26 0.73
N TRP A 118 0.87 17.50 1.93
CA TRP A 118 0.38 18.56 2.84
C TRP A 118 0.54 19.97 2.27
N PHE A 119 1.62 20.20 1.50
CA PHE A 119 1.87 21.48 0.82
C PHE A 119 1.25 21.57 -0.57
N GLY A 120 0.38 20.61 -0.95
CA GLY A 120 -0.34 20.64 -2.21
C GLY A 120 0.53 20.37 -3.44
N VAL A 121 1.68 19.71 -3.26
CA VAL A 121 2.49 19.22 -4.39
C VAL A 121 1.72 18.12 -5.10
N GLN A 122 1.46 18.32 -6.38
CA GLN A 122 0.58 17.47 -7.17
C GLN A 122 1.30 16.29 -7.81
N GLN A 123 2.62 16.43 -8.04
CA GLN A 123 3.44 15.42 -8.69
C GLN A 123 4.74 15.17 -7.93
N VAL A 124 5.09 13.89 -7.76
CA VAL A 124 6.39 13.46 -7.25
C VAL A 124 7.08 12.63 -8.32
N ILE A 125 8.23 13.09 -8.77
CA ILE A 125 9.05 12.45 -9.80
C ILE A 125 10.26 11.82 -9.11
N LEU A 126 10.50 10.54 -9.39
CA LEU A 126 11.58 9.79 -8.75
C LEU A 126 12.64 9.40 -9.77
N SER A 127 13.92 9.53 -9.40
CA SER A 127 15.00 8.93 -10.16
C SER A 127 14.96 7.41 -10.08
N LYS A 128 15.72 6.74 -10.93
CA LYS A 128 15.81 5.26 -10.94
C LYS A 128 16.49 4.70 -9.68
N GLU A 129 17.28 5.51 -9.03
CA GLU A 129 18.05 5.21 -7.82
C GLU A 129 17.21 5.32 -6.54
N CYS A 130 16.01 5.89 -6.64
CA CYS A 130 15.09 5.93 -5.52
C CYS A 130 14.51 4.54 -5.20
N ILE A 131 14.21 4.38 -3.90
CA ILE A 131 13.39 3.25 -3.44
C ILE A 131 12.00 3.29 -4.11
N ASP A 132 11.39 2.13 -4.31
CA ASP A 132 10.01 2.02 -4.83
C ASP A 132 9.00 1.65 -3.74
#